data_9b26098911dba669f2393c5785e23794
#
_entry.id   9b26098911dba669f2393c5785e23794
#
_cell.length_a   1.000
_cell.length_b   1.000
_cell.length_c   1.000
_cell.angle_alpha   90.00
_cell.angle_beta   90.00
_cell.angle_gamma   90.00
#
_symmetry.space_group_name_H-M   'P 1'
#
loop_
_entity.id
_entity.type
_entity.pdbx_description
1 polymer ?
#
loop_
_entity_poly.entity_id
_entity_poly.type
_entity_poly.pdbx_seq_one_letter_code
_entity_poly.pdbx_strand_id
1 'polypeptide(L)'
;MDEYSALSPELIRSILDSAPDAMVVIDRTGTIILANQQVTELFGYDRADLVGQGVEILLPRRFHARHVMHRQQYAASGRRRPMGTGLDLFASRKDGSEFPVEICLSPITDGVNALVVAAIRDVSDRQRVQMELREARATAESANLAKGRFLATASHDLRQPLQTLALLTGGLRRVVRDDDQREALVQAEQAIGAMGRLLNALLDISKLESGVVKTEIMDFTVTTLFEELRAEFAGVAASKALELSIKSSDNAVRSDPSLLGQVLRNLISNAIKYTRAGGVQLRASSQQAFVRIEVCDTGIGIPADQLAHIYEEFFQVGGSPYTVRDGYGLGLSIVQRIVRLLDLKLEVTSEIGKGSTFSLTVPTSRVSVLREPAPFADPSATAGVSARRPHVLLVEDDQAVRRATSMLLKVAGYRVTEAACLSQAIAEAREHRTLDLLITDYHLGSTETGMDVITAVRAEVSPDLKALLVTGDTSSAVKHLEHDANTRIASKPINADEFLRLLEVLQSSAQTPRVTQPSYHPLRIFAARSL
;
A
#
# COMPACT_ATOMS: atom_id res chain seq x y z
N MET A 1 48.59 -45.56 18.36
CA MET A 1 47.91 -46.88 18.37
C MET A 1 46.52 -46.65 17.83
N ASP A 2 46.34 -47.11 16.57
CA ASP A 2 45.14 -46.82 15.78
C ASP A 2 43.99 -47.70 16.23
N GLU A 3 43.06 -47.14 16.95
CA GLU A 3 41.82 -47.81 17.43
C GLU A 3 40.82 -48.10 16.30
N TYR A 4 41.11 -47.67 15.04
CA TYR A 4 40.26 -47.86 13.86
C TYR A 4 40.73 -49.00 12.93
N SER A 5 41.75 -49.76 13.29
CA SER A 5 42.35 -50.80 12.43
C SER A 5 41.60 -52.11 12.38
N ALA A 6 40.36 -52.20 12.90
CA ALA A 6 39.62 -53.45 13.01
C ALA A 6 38.11 -53.36 12.63
N LEU A 7 37.69 -52.47 11.72
CA LEU A 7 36.36 -52.57 11.14
C LEU A 7 36.36 -53.76 10.17
N SER A 8 35.56 -54.81 10.47
CA SER A 8 35.41 -55.93 9.55
C SER A 8 34.81 -55.46 8.21
N PRO A 9 35.16 -56.11 7.09
CA PRO A 9 34.56 -55.79 5.79
C PRO A 9 33.01 -55.85 5.81
N GLU A 10 32.46 -56.70 6.66
CA GLU A 10 31.00 -56.87 6.87
C GLU A 10 30.42 -55.63 7.56
N LEU A 11 31.09 -55.05 8.55
CA LEU A 11 30.64 -53.83 9.25
C LEU A 11 30.70 -52.64 8.30
N ILE A 12 31.74 -52.50 7.50
CA ILE A 12 31.83 -51.43 6.48
C ILE A 12 30.68 -51.51 5.49
N ARG A 13 30.36 -52.74 5.02
CA ARG A 13 29.24 -52.98 4.13
C ARG A 13 27.92 -52.61 4.80
N SER A 14 27.71 -53.03 6.04
CA SER A 14 26.49 -52.70 6.80
C SER A 14 26.30 -51.20 6.97
N ILE A 15 27.38 -50.44 7.24
CA ILE A 15 27.32 -48.96 7.33
C ILE A 15 26.92 -48.34 5.99
N LEU A 16 27.50 -48.80 4.88
CA LEU A 16 27.14 -48.30 3.54
C LEU A 16 25.70 -48.64 3.15
N ASP A 17 25.23 -49.85 3.48
CA ASP A 17 23.87 -50.29 3.19
C ASP A 17 22.81 -49.59 4.08
N SER A 18 23.22 -49.06 5.25
CA SER A 18 22.36 -48.24 6.12
C SER A 18 22.26 -46.78 5.68
N ALA A 19 23.09 -46.32 4.74
CA ALA A 19 23.03 -44.94 4.25
C ALA A 19 21.75 -44.67 3.48
N PRO A 20 21.07 -43.55 3.72
CA PRO A 20 19.78 -43.22 3.07
C PRO A 20 19.92 -42.85 1.58
N ASP A 21 21.13 -42.47 1.15
CA ASP A 21 21.41 -42.10 -0.24
C ASP A 21 21.98 -43.32 -1.02
N ALA A 22 21.70 -43.38 -2.32
CA ALA A 22 22.37 -44.35 -3.19
C ALA A 22 23.84 -44.00 -3.33
N MET A 23 24.71 -44.95 -2.98
CA MET A 23 26.15 -44.72 -2.96
C MET A 23 26.88 -45.68 -3.92
N VAL A 24 27.69 -45.12 -4.81
CA VAL A 24 28.56 -45.86 -5.72
C VAL A 24 30.03 -45.44 -5.47
N VAL A 25 30.91 -46.43 -5.45
CA VAL A 25 32.35 -46.19 -5.43
C VAL A 25 32.92 -46.56 -6.79
N ILE A 26 33.65 -45.66 -7.41
CA ILE A 26 34.27 -45.86 -8.71
C ILE A 26 35.80 -45.71 -8.63
N ASP A 27 36.49 -46.44 -9.50
CA ASP A 27 37.94 -46.28 -9.69
C ASP A 27 38.26 -45.10 -10.64
N ARG A 28 39.57 -44.91 -10.92
CA ARG A 28 40.05 -43.84 -11.83
C ARG A 28 39.52 -43.97 -13.25
N THR A 29 39.18 -45.17 -13.70
CA THR A 29 38.64 -45.45 -15.04
C THR A 29 37.14 -45.19 -15.10
N GLY A 30 36.47 -45.02 -13.95
CA GLY A 30 35.03 -44.86 -13.80
C GLY A 30 34.27 -46.13 -13.68
N THR A 31 35.00 -47.24 -13.44
CA THR A 31 34.41 -48.55 -13.21
C THR A 31 33.84 -48.61 -11.80
N ILE A 32 32.61 -49.08 -11.66
CA ILE A 32 31.94 -49.27 -10.38
C ILE A 32 32.58 -50.47 -9.67
N ILE A 33 33.16 -50.23 -8.49
CA ILE A 33 33.77 -51.26 -7.64
C ILE A 33 32.90 -51.66 -6.47
N LEU A 34 31.96 -50.73 -6.05
CA LEU A 34 31.04 -50.96 -4.97
C LEU A 34 29.76 -50.16 -5.19
N ALA A 35 28.63 -50.76 -4.87
CA ALA A 35 27.31 -50.08 -4.80
C ALA A 35 26.59 -50.54 -3.52
N ASN A 36 25.94 -49.63 -2.80
CA ASN A 36 25.11 -49.97 -1.64
C ASN A 36 23.72 -50.47 -2.04
N GLN A 37 22.93 -50.90 -1.04
CA GLN A 37 21.59 -51.41 -1.26
C GLN A 37 20.65 -50.36 -1.90
N GLN A 38 20.78 -49.10 -1.53
CA GLN A 38 19.96 -48.01 -2.06
C GLN A 38 20.16 -47.77 -3.56
N VAL A 39 21.31 -48.14 -4.14
CA VAL A 39 21.48 -48.09 -5.60
C VAL A 39 20.55 -49.09 -6.30
N THR A 40 20.39 -50.29 -5.74
CA THR A 40 19.46 -51.30 -6.29
C THR A 40 18.03 -50.83 -6.24
N GLU A 41 17.60 -50.24 -5.11
CA GLU A 41 16.24 -49.71 -4.92
C GLU A 41 15.95 -48.51 -5.83
N LEU A 42 16.94 -47.60 -5.94
CA LEU A 42 16.75 -46.35 -6.70
C LEU A 42 16.85 -46.60 -8.22
N PHE A 43 17.82 -47.36 -8.68
CA PHE A 43 18.10 -47.51 -10.11
C PHE A 43 17.53 -48.79 -10.73
N GLY A 44 17.09 -49.78 -9.93
CA GLY A 44 16.52 -51.05 -10.40
C GLY A 44 17.55 -52.04 -10.97
N TYR A 45 18.84 -51.84 -10.75
CA TYR A 45 19.90 -52.76 -11.12
C TYR A 45 20.26 -53.66 -9.96
N ASP A 46 20.53 -54.95 -10.21
CA ASP A 46 21.16 -55.77 -9.21
C ASP A 46 22.62 -55.38 -9.00
N ARG A 47 23.10 -55.39 -7.75
CA ARG A 47 24.46 -55.01 -7.41
C ARG A 47 25.51 -55.79 -8.26
N ALA A 48 25.26 -57.09 -8.52
CA ALA A 48 26.15 -57.91 -9.32
C ALA A 48 26.24 -57.45 -10.79
N ASP A 49 25.18 -56.86 -11.31
CA ASP A 49 25.11 -56.35 -12.70
C ASP A 49 25.88 -54.99 -12.81
N LEU A 50 26.03 -54.26 -11.71
CA LEU A 50 26.65 -52.93 -11.70
C LEU A 50 28.16 -52.99 -11.45
N VAL A 51 28.62 -53.88 -10.58
CA VAL A 51 30.05 -54.00 -10.27
C VAL A 51 30.83 -54.45 -11.51
N GLY A 52 31.84 -53.69 -11.88
CA GLY A 52 32.62 -53.87 -13.09
C GLY A 52 32.10 -53.11 -14.31
N GLN A 53 30.95 -52.47 -14.24
CA GLN A 53 30.41 -51.61 -15.31
C GLN A 53 30.89 -50.16 -15.15
N GLY A 54 30.88 -49.38 -16.25
CA GLY A 54 31.12 -47.95 -16.21
C GLY A 54 29.95 -47.22 -15.55
N VAL A 55 30.26 -46.24 -14.70
CA VAL A 55 29.25 -45.44 -13.99
C VAL A 55 28.26 -44.70 -14.92
N GLU A 56 28.64 -44.55 -16.17
CA GLU A 56 27.79 -43.96 -17.21
C GLU A 56 26.50 -44.75 -17.45
N ILE A 57 26.41 -46.02 -17.04
CA ILE A 57 25.17 -46.82 -17.11
C ILE A 57 24.03 -46.17 -16.27
N LEU A 58 24.36 -45.40 -15.24
CA LEU A 58 23.43 -44.72 -14.36
C LEU A 58 23.00 -43.35 -14.89
N LEU A 59 23.52 -42.93 -16.05
CA LEU A 59 23.24 -41.63 -16.65
C LEU A 59 22.45 -41.77 -17.96
N PRO A 60 21.63 -40.76 -18.32
CA PRO A 60 21.03 -40.67 -19.65
C PRO A 60 22.10 -40.69 -20.75
N ARG A 61 21.89 -41.44 -21.85
CA ARG A 61 22.85 -41.63 -22.94
C ARG A 61 23.41 -40.32 -23.51
N ARG A 62 22.57 -39.29 -23.57
CA ARG A 62 22.97 -37.95 -24.05
C ARG A 62 24.10 -37.28 -23.22
N PHE A 63 24.34 -37.73 -22.00
CA PHE A 63 25.36 -37.14 -21.12
C PHE A 63 26.62 -37.96 -21.03
N HIS A 64 26.70 -39.22 -21.60
CA HIS A 64 27.81 -40.10 -21.45
C HIS A 64 29.15 -39.50 -21.89
N ALA A 65 29.26 -38.97 -23.11
CA ALA A 65 30.50 -38.40 -23.64
C ALA A 65 30.99 -37.21 -22.78
N ARG A 66 30.06 -36.35 -22.36
CA ARG A 66 30.39 -35.19 -21.53
C ARG A 66 30.77 -35.58 -20.12
N HIS A 67 30.17 -36.62 -19.57
CA HIS A 67 30.45 -37.13 -18.24
C HIS A 67 31.88 -37.71 -18.17
N VAL A 68 32.30 -38.49 -19.15
CA VAL A 68 33.67 -39.03 -19.24
C VAL A 68 34.72 -37.90 -19.17
N MET A 69 34.49 -36.80 -19.93
CA MET A 69 35.38 -35.64 -19.88
C MET A 69 35.44 -34.99 -18.48
N HIS A 70 34.25 -34.76 -17.87
CA HIS A 70 34.17 -34.16 -16.52
C HIS A 70 34.80 -35.02 -15.45
N ARG A 71 34.65 -36.34 -15.51
CA ARG A 71 35.27 -37.30 -14.60
C ARG A 71 36.78 -37.25 -14.66
N GLN A 72 37.37 -37.23 -15.87
CA GLN A 72 38.84 -37.09 -16.05
C GLN A 72 39.36 -35.78 -15.43
N GLN A 73 38.66 -34.67 -15.61
CA GLN A 73 39.02 -33.40 -14.98
C GLN A 73 38.88 -33.44 -13.46
N TYR A 74 37.86 -34.10 -12.93
CA TYR A 74 37.66 -34.23 -11.49
C TYR A 74 38.75 -35.09 -10.83
N ALA A 75 39.13 -36.19 -11.45
CA ALA A 75 40.20 -37.05 -10.95
C ALA A 75 41.54 -36.31 -10.81
N ALA A 76 41.79 -35.28 -11.63
CA ALA A 76 42.98 -34.43 -11.54
C ALA A 76 42.90 -33.37 -10.42
N SER A 77 41.70 -32.97 -9.99
CA SER A 77 41.50 -31.84 -9.04
C SER A 77 41.46 -32.26 -7.56
N GLY A 78 41.08 -33.50 -7.25
CA GLY A 78 41.11 -34.10 -5.89
C GLY A 78 40.30 -33.40 -4.79
N ARG A 79 39.38 -32.47 -5.14
CA ARG A 79 38.58 -31.70 -4.15
C ARG A 79 37.16 -32.25 -4.02
N ARG A 80 36.67 -32.34 -2.78
CA ARG A 80 35.25 -32.63 -2.51
C ARG A 80 34.38 -31.57 -3.19
N ARG A 81 33.44 -32.01 -4.02
CA ARG A 81 32.59 -31.10 -4.76
C ARG A 81 31.11 -31.54 -4.65
N PRO A 82 30.23 -30.72 -4.04
CA PRO A 82 28.78 -30.90 -4.23
C PRO A 82 28.46 -30.60 -5.69
N MET A 83 27.93 -31.56 -6.41
CA MET A 83 27.35 -31.37 -7.74
C MET A 83 25.85 -31.26 -7.57
N GLY A 84 25.22 -30.23 -8.19
CA GLY A 84 23.79 -30.06 -8.18
C GLY A 84 23.27 -28.74 -7.62
N THR A 85 24.08 -27.99 -6.89
CA THR A 85 23.69 -26.60 -6.53
C THR A 85 23.69 -25.72 -7.80
N GLY A 86 22.50 -25.64 -8.46
CA GLY A 86 22.29 -24.82 -9.67
C GLY A 86 22.48 -25.54 -11.01
N LEU A 87 22.62 -26.88 -11.03
CA LEU A 87 22.66 -27.68 -12.24
C LEU A 87 21.55 -28.74 -12.19
N ASP A 88 20.72 -28.79 -13.22
CA ASP A 88 19.75 -29.86 -13.39
C ASP A 88 20.45 -31.13 -13.83
N LEU A 89 20.74 -32.01 -12.85
CA LEU A 89 21.34 -33.32 -13.09
C LEU A 89 20.25 -34.38 -13.20
N PHE A 90 20.40 -35.29 -14.14
CA PHE A 90 19.48 -36.40 -14.35
C PHE A 90 20.24 -37.74 -14.30
N ALA A 91 19.62 -38.71 -13.67
CA ALA A 91 20.05 -40.10 -13.69
C ALA A 91 19.05 -40.93 -14.49
N SER A 92 19.46 -42.15 -14.89
CA SER A 92 18.62 -43.09 -15.65
C SER A 92 18.54 -44.44 -14.93
N ARG A 93 17.29 -44.96 -14.78
CA ARG A 93 17.04 -46.31 -14.22
C ARG A 93 17.23 -47.38 -15.29
N LYS A 94 17.22 -48.65 -14.86
CA LYS A 94 17.34 -49.84 -15.73
C LYS A 94 16.20 -49.92 -16.77
N ASP A 95 15.03 -49.41 -16.45
CA ASP A 95 13.87 -49.32 -17.35
C ASP A 95 13.96 -48.18 -18.37
N GLY A 96 15.00 -47.35 -18.30
CA GLY A 96 15.19 -46.20 -19.16
C GLY A 96 14.51 -44.95 -18.69
N SER A 97 13.77 -44.95 -17.57
CA SER A 97 13.19 -43.74 -16.99
C SER A 97 14.29 -42.81 -16.44
N GLU A 98 14.09 -41.51 -16.65
CA GLU A 98 15.01 -40.47 -16.16
C GLU A 98 14.40 -39.73 -14.99
N PHE A 99 15.21 -39.39 -14.02
CA PHE A 99 14.79 -38.65 -12.84
C PHE A 99 15.84 -37.64 -12.39
N PRO A 100 15.45 -36.52 -11.77
CA PRO A 100 16.37 -35.49 -11.30
C PRO A 100 17.10 -35.97 -10.04
N VAL A 101 18.40 -35.70 -9.97
CA VAL A 101 19.24 -36.12 -8.86
C VAL A 101 20.14 -35.00 -8.33
N GLU A 102 20.42 -35.04 -7.03
CA GLU A 102 21.55 -34.34 -6.42
C GLU A 102 22.68 -35.34 -6.21
N ILE A 103 23.91 -34.96 -6.62
CA ILE A 103 25.08 -35.83 -6.53
C ILE A 103 26.17 -35.14 -5.70
N CYS A 104 26.71 -35.86 -4.72
CA CYS A 104 27.88 -35.42 -3.96
C CYS A 104 29.06 -36.33 -4.23
N LEU A 105 30.18 -35.77 -4.71
CA LEU A 105 31.41 -36.51 -4.98
C LEU A 105 32.43 -36.28 -3.88
N SER A 106 33.00 -37.38 -3.35
CA SER A 106 34.04 -37.37 -2.34
C SER A 106 35.20 -38.28 -2.78
N PRO A 107 36.41 -37.75 -2.96
CA PRO A 107 37.58 -38.54 -3.26
C PRO A 107 38.02 -39.30 -2.00
N ILE A 108 38.39 -40.57 -2.17
CA ILE A 108 38.99 -41.43 -1.14
C ILE A 108 40.33 -41.95 -1.69
N THR A 109 41.36 -41.93 -0.89
CA THR A 109 42.69 -42.50 -1.20
C THR A 109 42.91 -43.74 -0.36
N ASP A 110 43.11 -44.87 -0.98
CA ASP A 110 43.53 -46.10 -0.35
C ASP A 110 45.00 -46.35 -0.76
N GLY A 111 45.93 -45.68 -0.07
CA GLY A 111 47.38 -45.76 -0.27
C GLY A 111 47.84 -45.58 -1.72
N VAL A 112 47.52 -46.52 -2.60
CA VAL A 112 47.92 -46.55 -4.03
C VAL A 112 46.78 -46.19 -4.97
N ASN A 113 45.54 -46.41 -4.56
CA ASN A 113 44.36 -46.26 -5.43
C ASN A 113 43.57 -45.00 -5.06
N ALA A 114 43.35 -44.11 -6.01
CA ALA A 114 42.39 -43.02 -5.86
C ALA A 114 40.99 -43.47 -6.31
N LEU A 115 40.05 -43.46 -5.38
CA LEU A 115 38.66 -43.83 -5.57
C LEU A 115 37.77 -42.61 -5.42
N VAL A 116 36.59 -42.65 -5.99
CA VAL A 116 35.58 -41.61 -5.82
C VAL A 116 34.26 -42.23 -5.33
N VAL A 117 33.74 -41.71 -4.23
CA VAL A 117 32.41 -42.04 -3.76
C VAL A 117 31.44 -41.00 -4.32
N ALA A 118 30.42 -41.46 -5.01
CA ALA A 118 29.25 -40.68 -5.43
C ALA A 118 28.06 -41.04 -4.56
N ALA A 119 27.54 -40.06 -3.80
CA ALA A 119 26.25 -40.18 -3.13
C ALA A 119 25.20 -39.50 -4.03
N ILE A 120 24.16 -40.25 -4.37
CA ILE A 120 23.13 -39.87 -5.34
C ILE A 120 21.79 -39.86 -4.62
N ARG A 121 21.10 -38.74 -4.66
CA ARG A 121 19.78 -38.55 -4.05
C ARG A 121 18.73 -38.21 -5.11
N ASP A 122 17.61 -38.94 -5.13
CA ASP A 122 16.44 -38.58 -5.92
C ASP A 122 15.78 -37.33 -5.33
N VAL A 123 15.57 -36.31 -6.15
CA VAL A 123 14.91 -35.05 -5.75
C VAL A 123 13.59 -34.81 -6.47
N SER A 124 13.04 -35.86 -7.11
CA SER A 124 11.78 -35.78 -7.87
C SER A 124 10.63 -35.25 -7.03
N ASP A 125 10.43 -35.80 -5.83
CA ASP A 125 9.32 -35.38 -4.95
C ASP A 125 9.50 -33.94 -4.48
N ARG A 126 10.74 -33.57 -4.11
CA ARG A 126 11.04 -32.21 -3.68
C ARG A 126 10.81 -31.21 -4.80
N GLN A 127 11.22 -31.50 -6.04
CA GLN A 127 11.01 -30.62 -7.18
C GLN A 127 9.52 -30.53 -7.53
N ARG A 128 8.77 -31.63 -7.48
CA ARG A 128 7.32 -31.64 -7.71
C ARG A 128 6.58 -30.74 -6.72
N VAL A 129 6.82 -30.91 -5.41
CA VAL A 129 6.20 -30.09 -4.36
C VAL A 129 6.57 -28.62 -4.51
N GLN A 130 7.81 -28.31 -4.86
CA GLN A 130 8.22 -26.95 -5.12
C GLN A 130 7.51 -26.33 -6.33
N MET A 131 7.29 -27.11 -7.39
CA MET A 131 6.59 -26.66 -8.59
C MET A 131 5.12 -26.41 -8.31
N GLU A 132 4.44 -27.35 -7.64
CA GLU A 132 3.05 -27.21 -7.20
C GLU A 132 2.85 -25.97 -6.30
N LEU A 133 3.77 -25.75 -5.35
CA LEU A 133 3.73 -24.57 -4.49
C LEU A 133 3.90 -23.25 -5.26
N ARG A 134 4.82 -23.23 -6.25
CA ARG A 134 5.01 -22.05 -7.10
C ARG A 134 3.78 -21.76 -7.96
N GLU A 135 3.18 -22.79 -8.55
CA GLU A 135 1.96 -22.64 -9.37
C GLU A 135 0.77 -22.19 -8.53
N ALA A 136 0.57 -22.80 -7.36
CA ALA A 136 -0.50 -22.40 -6.42
C ALA A 136 -0.32 -20.95 -5.97
N ARG A 137 0.93 -20.54 -5.66
CA ARG A 137 1.26 -19.17 -5.28
C ARG A 137 0.99 -18.18 -6.42
N ALA A 138 1.45 -18.48 -7.64
CA ALA A 138 1.23 -17.62 -8.81
C ALA A 138 -0.26 -17.45 -9.13
N THR A 139 -1.05 -18.53 -8.99
CA THR A 139 -2.50 -18.49 -9.16
C THR A 139 -3.17 -17.61 -8.11
N ALA A 140 -2.79 -17.76 -6.84
CA ALA A 140 -3.32 -16.94 -5.74
C ALA A 140 -2.96 -15.45 -5.90
N GLU A 141 -1.71 -15.14 -6.27
CA GLU A 141 -1.25 -13.77 -6.53
C GLU A 141 -2.03 -13.14 -7.70
N SER A 142 -2.23 -13.89 -8.81
CA SER A 142 -3.02 -13.44 -9.96
C SER A 142 -4.48 -13.15 -9.60
N ALA A 143 -5.11 -14.05 -8.85
CA ALA A 143 -6.49 -13.88 -8.39
C ALA A 143 -6.64 -12.66 -7.47
N ASN A 144 -5.67 -12.43 -6.58
CA ASN A 144 -5.67 -11.27 -5.69
C ASN A 144 -5.52 -9.94 -6.44
N LEU A 145 -4.63 -9.88 -7.44
CA LEU A 145 -4.48 -8.72 -8.31
C LEU A 145 -5.75 -8.45 -9.14
N ALA A 146 -6.40 -9.51 -9.66
CA ALA A 146 -7.66 -9.37 -10.40
C ALA A 146 -8.77 -8.83 -9.51
N LYS A 147 -8.90 -9.33 -8.25
CA LYS A 147 -9.83 -8.81 -7.24
C LYS A 147 -9.60 -7.32 -6.97
N GLY A 148 -8.32 -6.92 -6.80
CA GLY A 148 -7.96 -5.51 -6.55
C GLY A 148 -8.34 -4.59 -7.71
N ARG A 149 -8.07 -4.98 -8.95
CA ARG A 149 -8.44 -4.21 -10.16
C ARG A 149 -9.96 -4.10 -10.32
N PHE A 150 -10.69 -5.21 -10.15
CA PHE A 150 -12.15 -5.21 -10.23
C PHE A 150 -12.76 -4.23 -9.23
N LEU A 151 -12.32 -4.28 -7.97
CA LEU A 151 -12.82 -3.38 -6.93
C LEU A 151 -12.44 -1.91 -7.19
N ALA A 152 -11.26 -1.63 -7.73
CA ALA A 152 -10.86 -0.27 -8.10
C ALA A 152 -11.77 0.32 -9.20
N THR A 153 -12.05 -0.47 -10.25
CA THR A 153 -12.95 -0.04 -11.35
C THR A 153 -14.39 0.12 -10.85
N ALA A 154 -14.92 -0.90 -10.17
CA ALA A 154 -16.28 -0.85 -9.63
C ALA A 154 -16.50 0.32 -8.66
N SER A 155 -15.45 0.75 -7.98
CA SER A 155 -15.52 1.92 -7.11
C SER A 155 -15.71 3.23 -7.82
N HIS A 156 -14.97 3.45 -8.89
CA HIS A 156 -15.16 4.64 -9.71
C HIS A 156 -16.61 4.68 -10.19
N ASP A 157 -17.12 3.57 -10.71
CA ASP A 157 -18.46 3.45 -11.27
C ASP A 157 -19.59 3.60 -10.23
N LEU A 158 -19.32 3.23 -8.96
CA LEU A 158 -20.24 3.46 -7.85
C LEU A 158 -20.13 4.87 -7.26
N ARG A 159 -18.96 5.50 -7.35
CA ARG A 159 -18.75 6.86 -6.80
C ARG A 159 -19.44 7.93 -7.63
N GLN A 160 -19.47 7.79 -8.95
CA GLN A 160 -20.13 8.74 -9.85
C GLN A 160 -21.64 8.91 -9.56
N PRO A 161 -22.47 7.84 -9.49
CA PRO A 161 -23.89 7.99 -9.13
C PRO A 161 -24.09 8.53 -7.72
N LEU A 162 -23.25 8.17 -6.75
CA LEU A 162 -23.32 8.73 -5.39
C LEU A 162 -23.01 10.22 -5.38
N GLN A 163 -22.01 10.68 -6.15
CA GLN A 163 -21.70 12.10 -6.30
C GLN A 163 -22.86 12.86 -6.94
N THR A 164 -23.44 12.31 -8.01
CA THR A 164 -24.63 12.89 -8.67
C THR A 164 -25.78 13.05 -7.70
N LEU A 165 -26.09 12.00 -6.93
CA LEU A 165 -27.16 12.05 -5.92
C LEU A 165 -26.88 13.09 -4.83
N ALA A 166 -25.64 13.17 -4.33
CA ALA A 166 -25.24 14.14 -3.31
C ALA A 166 -25.42 15.59 -3.77
N LEU A 167 -25.05 15.88 -5.02
CA LEU A 167 -25.20 17.22 -5.60
C LEU A 167 -26.65 17.57 -5.90
N LEU A 168 -27.44 16.61 -6.41
CA LEU A 168 -28.86 16.82 -6.69
C LEU A 168 -29.68 17.04 -5.41
N THR A 169 -29.47 16.20 -4.39
CA THR A 169 -30.17 16.36 -3.09
C THR A 169 -29.82 17.67 -2.43
N GLY A 170 -28.55 18.08 -2.43
CA GLY A 170 -28.12 19.37 -1.90
C GLY A 170 -28.68 20.58 -2.69
N GLY A 171 -28.73 20.45 -4.02
CA GLY A 171 -29.39 21.46 -4.86
C GLY A 171 -30.90 21.59 -4.58
N LEU A 172 -31.60 20.46 -4.49
CA LEU A 172 -33.02 20.41 -4.18
C LEU A 172 -33.32 20.99 -2.80
N ARG A 173 -32.55 20.69 -1.77
CA ARG A 173 -32.71 21.21 -0.41
C ARG A 173 -32.70 22.75 -0.35
N ARG A 174 -31.97 23.40 -1.25
CA ARG A 174 -31.90 24.87 -1.34
C ARG A 174 -33.12 25.51 -2.01
N VAL A 175 -33.87 24.74 -2.79
CA VAL A 175 -35.03 25.22 -3.54
C VAL A 175 -36.35 24.88 -2.81
N VAL A 176 -36.37 23.76 -2.09
CA VAL A 176 -37.54 23.28 -1.35
C VAL A 176 -37.83 24.19 -0.17
N ARG A 177 -39.11 24.58 -0.05
CA ARG A 177 -39.63 25.49 1.01
C ARG A 177 -40.39 24.76 2.11
N ASP A 178 -40.84 23.55 1.84
CA ASP A 178 -41.55 22.69 2.76
C ASP A 178 -40.57 22.03 3.74
N ASP A 179 -40.87 22.11 5.05
CA ASP A 179 -39.95 21.66 6.08
C ASP A 179 -39.87 20.13 6.14
N ASP A 180 -40.95 19.40 5.92
CA ASP A 180 -40.95 17.93 5.92
C ASP A 180 -40.15 17.39 4.73
N GLN A 181 -40.31 18.03 3.56
CA GLN A 181 -39.50 17.67 2.37
C GLN A 181 -38.03 18.00 2.58
N ARG A 182 -37.71 19.10 3.27
CA ARG A 182 -36.31 19.46 3.60
C ARG A 182 -35.69 18.45 4.55
N GLU A 183 -36.42 18.00 5.57
CA GLU A 183 -35.96 16.95 6.48
C GLU A 183 -35.72 15.63 5.76
N ALA A 184 -36.61 15.22 4.86
CA ALA A 184 -36.42 14.04 4.02
C ALA A 184 -35.15 14.12 3.16
N LEU A 185 -34.85 15.30 2.58
CA LEU A 185 -33.62 15.51 1.81
C LEU A 185 -32.37 15.43 2.68
N VAL A 186 -32.40 15.95 3.93
CA VAL A 186 -31.30 15.83 4.87
C VAL A 186 -31.04 14.35 5.21
N GLN A 187 -32.08 13.56 5.41
CA GLN A 187 -31.94 12.12 5.65
C GLN A 187 -31.37 11.40 4.43
N ALA A 188 -31.79 11.77 3.21
CA ALA A 188 -31.23 11.24 1.97
C ALA A 188 -29.73 11.58 1.81
N GLU A 189 -29.35 12.84 2.08
CA GLU A 189 -27.93 13.26 2.07
C GLU A 189 -27.07 12.48 3.07
N GLN A 190 -27.61 12.25 4.28
CA GLN A 190 -26.93 11.42 5.30
C GLN A 190 -26.73 9.98 4.82
N ALA A 191 -27.73 9.37 4.20
CA ALA A 191 -27.66 8.02 3.67
C ALA A 191 -26.65 7.91 2.51
N ILE A 192 -26.63 8.87 1.59
CA ILE A 192 -25.68 8.95 0.49
C ILE A 192 -24.25 9.10 1.02
N GLY A 193 -24.04 10.01 1.98
CA GLY A 193 -22.74 10.18 2.64
C GLY A 193 -22.27 8.93 3.36
N ALA A 194 -23.18 8.20 4.00
CA ALA A 194 -22.90 6.92 4.64
C ALA A 194 -22.45 5.85 3.63
N MET A 195 -23.15 5.72 2.48
CA MET A 195 -22.75 4.81 1.40
C MET A 195 -21.39 5.17 0.82
N GLY A 196 -21.08 6.46 0.63
CA GLY A 196 -19.79 6.93 0.16
C GLY A 196 -18.63 6.54 1.10
N ARG A 197 -18.82 6.73 2.41
CA ARG A 197 -17.83 6.32 3.42
C ARG A 197 -17.60 4.80 3.44
N LEU A 198 -18.66 4.00 3.35
CA LEU A 198 -18.56 2.54 3.29
C LEU A 198 -17.79 2.08 2.05
N LEU A 199 -18.13 2.65 0.89
CA LEU A 199 -17.46 2.34 -0.37
C LEU A 199 -15.97 2.66 -0.30
N ASN A 200 -15.59 3.84 0.18
CA ASN A 200 -14.19 4.23 0.31
C ASN A 200 -13.44 3.30 1.28
N ALA A 201 -14.04 2.94 2.42
CA ALA A 201 -13.43 2.01 3.38
C ALA A 201 -13.19 0.62 2.78
N LEU A 202 -14.15 0.06 2.03
CA LEU A 202 -14.00 -1.23 1.35
C LEU A 202 -12.89 -1.21 0.29
N LEU A 203 -12.73 -0.07 -0.39
CA LEU A 203 -11.66 0.10 -1.36
C LEU A 203 -10.29 0.24 -0.74
N ASP A 204 -10.18 1.00 0.35
CA ASP A 204 -8.93 1.13 1.09
C ASP A 204 -8.48 -0.26 1.58
N ILE A 205 -9.39 -1.06 2.12
CA ILE A 205 -9.12 -2.45 2.50
C ILE A 205 -8.63 -3.25 1.30
N SER A 206 -9.33 -3.20 0.17
CA SER A 206 -8.97 -3.95 -1.04
C SER A 206 -7.60 -3.54 -1.61
N LYS A 207 -7.32 -2.22 -1.67
CA LYS A 207 -6.01 -1.70 -2.12
C LYS A 207 -4.87 -2.17 -1.21
N LEU A 208 -5.09 -2.16 0.12
CA LEU A 208 -4.11 -2.61 1.10
C LEU A 208 -3.86 -4.13 1.02
N GLU A 209 -4.92 -4.94 0.80
CA GLU A 209 -4.82 -6.40 0.67
C GLU A 209 -4.14 -6.85 -0.64
N SER A 210 -4.42 -6.15 -1.74
CA SER A 210 -3.85 -6.50 -3.04
C SER A 210 -2.36 -6.17 -3.19
N GLY A 211 -1.76 -5.47 -2.19
CA GLY A 211 -0.35 -5.06 -2.25
C GLY A 211 -0.04 -3.99 -3.31
N VAL A 212 -1.07 -3.36 -3.87
CA VAL A 212 -0.92 -2.28 -4.87
C VAL A 212 -0.42 -0.99 -4.23
N VAL A 213 -0.68 -0.79 -2.94
CA VAL A 213 -0.25 0.41 -2.20
C VAL A 213 1.26 0.36 -2.01
N LYS A 214 1.96 1.29 -2.65
CA LYS A 214 3.41 1.51 -2.43
C LYS A 214 3.59 2.49 -1.29
N THR A 215 4.46 2.16 -0.35
CA THR A 215 4.81 3.05 0.76
C THR A 215 5.87 4.06 0.32
N GLU A 216 5.65 5.33 0.62
CA GLU A 216 6.61 6.41 0.39
C GLU A 216 7.24 6.82 1.73
N ILE A 217 8.24 6.06 2.15
CA ILE A 217 8.91 6.32 3.43
C ILE A 217 9.83 7.53 3.30
N MET A 218 9.54 8.56 4.09
CA MET A 218 10.33 9.80 4.16
C MET A 218 10.53 10.27 5.60
N ASP A 219 11.45 11.22 5.77
CA ASP A 219 11.69 11.88 7.05
C ASP A 219 10.86 13.16 7.12
N PHE A 220 10.03 13.33 8.16
CA PHE A 220 9.20 14.51 8.35
C PHE A 220 8.94 14.80 9.84
N THR A 221 8.51 16.02 10.15
CA THR A 221 8.12 16.41 11.51
C THR A 221 6.65 16.08 11.75
N VAL A 222 6.33 15.51 12.90
CA VAL A 222 4.91 15.22 13.26
C VAL A 222 4.09 16.49 13.47
N THR A 223 4.74 17.64 13.67
CA THR A 223 4.09 18.96 13.84
C THR A 223 3.16 19.29 12.68
N THR A 224 3.65 19.19 11.43
CA THR A 224 2.86 19.49 10.23
C THR A 224 1.59 18.62 10.17
N LEU A 225 1.75 17.31 10.39
CA LEU A 225 0.62 16.38 10.41
C LEU A 225 -0.37 16.69 11.55
N PHE A 226 0.12 17.10 12.72
CA PHE A 226 -0.73 17.46 13.86
C PHE A 226 -1.49 18.76 13.63
N GLU A 227 -0.91 19.72 12.93
CA GLU A 227 -1.58 20.97 12.55
C GLU A 227 -2.71 20.71 11.54
N GLU A 228 -2.48 19.86 10.54
CA GLU A 228 -3.53 19.42 9.59
C GLU A 228 -4.70 18.76 10.34
N LEU A 229 -4.39 17.80 11.23
CA LEU A 229 -5.40 17.09 12.01
C LEU A 229 -6.17 18.04 12.95
N ARG A 230 -5.49 19.03 13.53
CA ARG A 230 -6.14 20.06 14.34
C ARG A 230 -7.13 20.87 13.53
N ALA A 231 -6.73 21.34 12.35
CA ALA A 231 -7.61 22.12 11.47
C ALA A 231 -8.83 21.30 11.02
N GLU A 232 -8.63 20.02 10.72
CA GLU A 232 -9.69 19.10 10.27
C GLU A 232 -10.72 18.81 11.39
N PHE A 233 -10.27 18.53 12.62
CA PHE A 233 -11.14 18.01 13.68
C PHE A 233 -11.61 19.07 14.71
N ALA A 234 -11.06 20.28 14.73
CA ALA A 234 -11.45 21.30 15.70
C ALA A 234 -12.93 21.65 15.63
N GLY A 235 -13.46 21.86 14.43
CA GLY A 235 -14.89 22.17 14.24
C GLY A 235 -15.81 20.99 14.62
N VAL A 236 -15.39 19.75 14.32
CA VAL A 236 -16.14 18.55 14.65
C VAL A 236 -16.20 18.32 16.15
N ALA A 237 -15.09 18.50 16.87
CA ALA A 237 -15.04 18.38 18.32
C ALA A 237 -15.88 19.48 19.00
N ALA A 238 -15.77 20.74 18.51
CA ALA A 238 -16.53 21.87 19.02
C ALA A 238 -18.05 21.68 18.87
N SER A 239 -18.51 21.13 17.73
CA SER A 239 -19.93 20.83 17.50
C SER A 239 -20.52 19.82 18.47
N LYS A 240 -19.68 18.97 19.09
CA LYS A 240 -20.02 18.00 20.12
C LYS A 240 -19.72 18.49 21.55
N ALA A 241 -19.26 19.74 21.72
CA ALA A 241 -18.80 20.30 22.99
C ALA A 241 -17.68 19.46 23.65
N LEU A 242 -16.79 18.86 22.83
CA LEU A 242 -15.64 18.11 23.31
C LEU A 242 -14.37 18.96 23.25
N GLU A 243 -13.50 18.79 24.25
CA GLU A 243 -12.17 19.40 24.24
C GLU A 243 -11.23 18.59 23.33
N LEU A 244 -10.67 19.25 22.29
CA LEU A 244 -9.64 18.66 21.42
C LEU A 244 -8.28 19.26 21.75
N SER A 245 -7.39 18.49 22.40
CA SER A 245 -6.03 18.89 22.74
C SER A 245 -5.02 18.18 21.84
N ILE A 246 -4.41 18.90 20.91
CA ILE A 246 -3.33 18.40 20.07
C ILE A 246 -2.04 19.12 20.45
N LYS A 247 -1.13 18.40 21.15
CA LYS A 247 0.14 18.96 21.61
C LYS A 247 1.16 18.82 20.51
N SER A 248 1.61 19.97 20.00
CA SER A 248 2.68 20.05 19.00
C SER A 248 3.97 19.43 19.56
N SER A 249 4.73 18.77 18.70
CA SER A 249 5.97 18.09 19.05
C SER A 249 6.93 18.17 17.87
N ASP A 250 8.13 18.72 18.10
CA ASP A 250 9.16 18.86 17.06
C ASP A 250 9.89 17.53 16.75
N ASN A 251 9.28 16.41 17.10
CA ASN A 251 9.82 15.10 16.82
C ASN A 251 9.79 14.82 15.31
N ALA A 252 10.94 14.44 14.75
CA ALA A 252 11.05 13.95 13.39
C ALA A 252 10.91 12.42 13.36
N VAL A 253 10.11 11.93 12.44
CA VAL A 253 9.84 10.49 12.24
C VAL A 253 10.17 10.08 10.81
N ARG A 254 10.44 8.78 10.65
CA ARG A 254 10.64 8.15 9.35
C ARG A 254 9.49 7.20 9.06
N SER A 255 8.57 7.63 8.19
CA SER A 255 7.37 6.87 7.82
C SER A 255 6.77 7.44 6.54
N ASP A 256 5.61 6.93 6.14
CA ASP A 256 4.78 7.51 5.10
C ASP A 256 3.78 8.50 5.73
N PRO A 257 3.88 9.83 5.46
CA PRO A 257 3.03 10.83 6.10
C PRO A 257 1.55 10.67 5.73
N SER A 258 1.24 10.21 4.53
CA SER A 258 -0.13 10.01 4.07
C SER A 258 -0.82 8.86 4.80
N LEU A 259 -0.14 7.70 4.85
CA LEU A 259 -0.65 6.51 5.54
C LEU A 259 -0.69 6.71 7.06
N LEU A 260 0.33 7.34 7.64
CA LEU A 260 0.33 7.70 9.06
C LEU A 260 -0.81 8.68 9.38
N GLY A 261 -1.03 9.67 8.52
CA GLY A 261 -2.17 10.60 8.63
C GLY A 261 -3.51 9.87 8.59
N GLN A 262 -3.67 8.87 7.72
CA GLN A 262 -4.89 8.06 7.64
C GLN A 262 -5.13 7.24 8.91
N VAL A 263 -4.07 6.67 9.50
CA VAL A 263 -4.16 5.99 10.82
C VAL A 263 -4.66 6.95 11.89
N LEU A 264 -4.04 8.13 12.01
CA LEU A 264 -4.41 9.11 13.04
C LEU A 264 -5.81 9.68 12.83
N ARG A 265 -6.23 9.96 11.58
CA ARG A 265 -7.62 10.37 11.27
C ARG A 265 -8.64 9.34 11.74
N ASN A 266 -8.41 8.07 11.46
CA ASN A 266 -9.29 6.99 11.91
C ASN A 266 -9.37 6.92 13.44
N LEU A 267 -8.24 7.01 14.14
CA LEU A 267 -8.18 6.96 15.60
C LEU A 267 -8.86 8.18 16.25
N ILE A 268 -8.59 9.41 15.74
CA ILE A 268 -9.21 10.65 16.26
C ILE A 268 -10.71 10.66 15.98
N SER A 269 -11.14 10.26 14.77
CA SER A 269 -12.55 10.15 14.43
C SER A 269 -13.30 9.20 15.35
N ASN A 270 -12.71 8.03 15.67
CA ASN A 270 -13.27 7.09 16.64
C ASN A 270 -13.32 7.69 18.05
N ALA A 271 -12.25 8.34 18.51
CA ALA A 271 -12.18 9.01 19.80
C ALA A 271 -13.31 10.05 19.97
N ILE A 272 -13.48 10.95 18.98
CA ILE A 272 -14.56 11.97 19.00
C ILE A 272 -15.95 11.32 18.92
N LYS A 273 -16.08 10.21 18.21
CA LYS A 273 -17.33 9.50 18.04
C LYS A 273 -17.80 8.86 19.35
N TYR A 274 -16.90 8.17 20.05
CA TYR A 274 -17.23 7.39 21.25
C TYR A 274 -17.08 8.17 22.57
N THR A 275 -16.67 9.45 22.49
CA THR A 275 -16.66 10.36 23.63
C THR A 275 -17.95 11.19 23.64
N ARG A 276 -18.72 11.11 24.74
CA ARG A 276 -19.94 11.90 24.93
C ARG A 276 -19.69 13.21 25.68
N ALA A 277 -18.75 13.20 26.63
CA ALA A 277 -18.34 14.36 27.41
C ALA A 277 -16.87 14.22 27.79
N GLY A 278 -16.18 15.36 27.95
CA GLY A 278 -14.75 15.40 28.21
C GLY A 278 -13.95 15.75 26.96
N GLY A 279 -12.94 14.95 26.58
CA GLY A 279 -12.09 15.36 25.46
C GLY A 279 -11.29 14.25 24.81
N VAL A 280 -10.62 14.63 23.74
CA VAL A 280 -9.69 13.82 22.94
C VAL A 280 -8.32 14.50 22.94
N GLN A 281 -7.28 13.75 23.23
CA GLN A 281 -5.91 14.24 23.24
C GLN A 281 -5.04 13.48 22.26
N LEU A 282 -4.33 14.20 21.39
CA LEU A 282 -3.24 13.71 20.56
C LEU A 282 -1.91 14.23 21.07
N ARG A 283 -0.97 13.36 21.35
CA ARG A 283 0.36 13.72 21.83
C ARG A 283 1.44 12.83 21.21
N ALA A 284 2.66 13.37 21.10
CA ALA A 284 3.84 12.61 20.72
C ALA A 284 4.94 12.78 21.78
N SER A 285 5.62 11.68 22.09
CA SER A 285 6.74 11.65 23.02
C SER A 285 7.93 10.91 22.41
N SER A 286 9.14 11.48 22.54
CA SER A 286 10.36 10.84 22.05
C SER A 286 10.85 9.77 23.01
N GLN A 287 11.22 8.59 22.49
CA GLN A 287 11.79 7.47 23.23
C GLN A 287 13.01 6.95 22.46
N GLN A 288 14.21 7.45 22.78
CA GLN A 288 15.49 7.06 22.16
C GLN A 288 15.44 6.86 20.61
N ALA A 289 15.06 5.66 20.15
CA ALA A 289 15.03 5.30 18.73
C ALA A 289 13.63 5.43 18.09
N PHE A 290 12.60 5.78 18.86
CA PHE A 290 11.21 5.82 18.42
C PHE A 290 10.49 7.06 18.94
N VAL A 291 9.45 7.46 18.22
CA VAL A 291 8.46 8.43 18.66
C VAL A 291 7.17 7.68 18.95
N ARG A 292 6.66 7.82 20.18
CA ARG A 292 5.36 7.28 20.57
C ARG A 292 4.30 8.34 20.35
N ILE A 293 3.35 8.05 19.45
CA ILE A 293 2.19 8.90 19.17
C ILE A 293 0.98 8.27 19.83
N GLU A 294 0.25 9.04 20.64
CA GLU A 294 -0.88 8.54 21.41
C GLU A 294 -2.14 9.36 21.13
N VAL A 295 -3.24 8.64 20.86
CA VAL A 295 -4.60 9.19 20.80
C VAL A 295 -5.34 8.69 22.03
N CYS A 296 -5.67 9.60 22.92
CA CYS A 296 -6.36 9.31 24.18
C CYS A 296 -7.77 9.93 24.14
N ASP A 297 -8.77 9.18 24.56
CA ASP A 297 -10.14 9.66 24.71
C ASP A 297 -10.67 9.39 26.13
N THR A 298 -11.65 10.18 26.56
CA THR A 298 -12.38 10.00 27.83
C THR A 298 -13.76 9.38 27.60
N GLY A 299 -13.88 8.54 26.56
CA GLY A 299 -15.13 7.96 26.12
C GLY A 299 -15.60 6.75 26.93
N ILE A 300 -16.46 5.97 26.32
CA ILE A 300 -17.10 4.80 26.96
C ILE A 300 -16.12 3.68 27.34
N GLY A 301 -14.93 3.65 26.73
CA GLY A 301 -13.97 2.56 26.86
C GLY A 301 -14.38 1.29 26.12
N ILE A 302 -13.49 0.31 26.11
CA ILE A 302 -13.64 -0.98 25.43
C ILE A 302 -13.51 -2.11 26.47
N PRO A 303 -14.46 -3.07 26.53
CA PRO A 303 -14.35 -4.24 27.37
C PRO A 303 -13.11 -5.08 27.06
N ALA A 304 -12.46 -5.61 28.10
CA ALA A 304 -11.20 -6.35 27.92
C ALA A 304 -11.34 -7.61 27.05
N ASP A 305 -12.49 -8.29 27.11
CA ASP A 305 -12.84 -9.45 26.30
C ASP A 305 -13.04 -9.12 24.82
N GLN A 306 -13.30 -7.85 24.49
CA GLN A 306 -13.53 -7.38 23.13
C GLN A 306 -12.28 -6.75 22.47
N LEU A 307 -11.24 -6.45 23.24
CA LEU A 307 -10.02 -5.81 22.73
C LEU A 307 -9.33 -6.61 21.58
N ALA A 308 -9.46 -7.94 21.59
CA ALA A 308 -8.90 -8.77 20.53
C ALA A 308 -9.69 -8.65 19.21
N HIS A 309 -10.98 -8.33 19.29
CA HIS A 309 -11.92 -8.31 18.15
C HIS A 309 -12.11 -6.93 17.51
N ILE A 310 -11.66 -5.84 18.16
CA ILE A 310 -11.87 -4.47 17.64
C ILE A 310 -11.25 -4.21 16.26
N TYR A 311 -10.34 -5.06 15.81
CA TYR A 311 -9.68 -4.97 14.50
C TYR A 311 -10.38 -5.82 13.42
N GLU A 312 -11.39 -6.62 13.81
CA GLU A 312 -12.18 -7.39 12.85
C GLU A 312 -13.10 -6.46 12.05
N GLU A 313 -13.31 -6.81 10.77
CA GLU A 313 -14.18 -6.05 9.90
C GLU A 313 -15.63 -6.13 10.40
N PHE A 314 -16.33 -4.99 10.34
CA PHE A 314 -17.73 -4.85 10.77
C PHE A 314 -17.98 -5.07 12.26
N PHE A 315 -16.94 -5.28 13.08
CA PHE A 315 -17.10 -5.43 14.52
C PHE A 315 -17.39 -4.09 15.19
N GLN A 316 -18.33 -4.09 16.13
CA GLN A 316 -18.73 -2.92 16.95
C GLN A 316 -19.04 -3.34 18.38
N VAL A 317 -18.48 -2.61 19.35
CA VAL A 317 -18.71 -2.83 20.79
C VAL A 317 -20.16 -2.49 21.15
N GLY A 318 -20.94 -3.47 21.62
CA GLY A 318 -22.32 -3.27 22.08
C GLY A 318 -23.34 -2.93 20.98
N GLY A 319 -22.97 -3.05 19.71
CA GLY A 319 -23.83 -2.71 18.59
C GLY A 319 -24.75 -3.84 18.16
N SER A 320 -26.03 -3.52 17.94
CA SER A 320 -26.91 -4.36 17.12
C SER A 320 -26.51 -4.17 15.64
N PRO A 321 -26.45 -5.24 14.82
CA PRO A 321 -26.03 -5.16 13.41
C PRO A 321 -26.88 -4.24 12.53
N TYR A 322 -27.97 -3.68 13.06
CA TYR A 322 -28.97 -2.89 12.32
C TYR A 322 -28.98 -1.41 12.66
N THR A 323 -28.14 -0.90 13.56
CA THR A 323 -28.07 0.54 13.88
C THR A 323 -27.02 1.24 13.04
N VAL A 324 -27.41 1.75 11.88
CA VAL A 324 -26.58 2.49 10.88
C VAL A 324 -25.99 3.81 11.43
N ARG A 325 -26.40 4.24 12.64
CA ARG A 325 -26.04 5.58 13.18
C ARG A 325 -24.58 5.78 13.56
N ASP A 326 -23.80 4.70 13.76
CA ASP A 326 -22.49 4.83 14.39
C ASP A 326 -21.26 4.33 13.58
N GLY A 327 -21.39 4.19 12.26
CA GLY A 327 -20.29 3.77 11.38
C GLY A 327 -20.27 2.25 11.13
N TYR A 328 -19.38 1.77 10.27
CA TYR A 328 -19.44 0.40 9.72
C TYR A 328 -18.46 -0.58 10.35
N GLY A 329 -17.69 -0.19 11.37
CA GLY A 329 -16.71 -1.10 11.99
C GLY A 329 -15.48 -1.40 11.10
N LEU A 330 -15.16 -0.54 10.13
CA LEU A 330 -14.05 -0.75 9.20
C LEU A 330 -12.80 0.09 9.53
N GLY A 331 -12.93 1.15 10.34
CA GLY A 331 -11.82 2.08 10.60
C GLY A 331 -10.62 1.43 11.28
N LEU A 332 -10.81 0.61 12.33
CA LEU A 332 -9.71 -0.05 13.04
C LEU A 332 -9.09 -1.20 12.23
N SER A 333 -9.86 -1.88 11.38
CA SER A 333 -9.30 -2.89 10.46
C SER A 333 -8.38 -2.25 9.41
N ILE A 334 -8.73 -1.04 8.91
CA ILE A 334 -7.85 -0.24 8.05
C ILE A 334 -6.58 0.18 8.79
N VAL A 335 -6.72 0.69 10.03
CA VAL A 335 -5.58 1.05 10.89
C VAL A 335 -4.61 -0.12 11.04
N GLN A 336 -5.12 -1.32 11.36
CA GLN A 336 -4.27 -2.51 11.54
C GLN A 336 -3.52 -2.88 10.26
N ARG A 337 -4.16 -2.80 9.09
CA ARG A 337 -3.51 -3.09 7.80
C ARG A 337 -2.41 -2.08 7.47
N ILE A 338 -2.67 -0.78 7.67
CA ILE A 338 -1.67 0.26 7.44
C ILE A 338 -0.49 0.10 8.41
N VAL A 339 -0.75 -0.16 9.68
CA VAL A 339 0.29 -0.39 10.69
C VAL A 339 1.19 -1.57 10.31
N ARG A 340 0.60 -2.67 9.81
CA ARG A 340 1.37 -3.83 9.27
C ARG A 340 2.15 -3.46 8.02
N LEU A 341 1.58 -2.68 7.10
CA LEU A 341 2.24 -2.26 5.87
C LEU A 341 3.46 -1.36 6.15
N LEU A 342 3.36 -0.52 7.19
CA LEU A 342 4.44 0.39 7.61
C LEU A 342 5.43 -0.26 8.60
N ASP A 343 5.22 -1.54 8.97
CA ASP A 343 5.99 -2.27 10.01
C ASP A 343 6.06 -1.50 11.34
N LEU A 344 4.92 -0.92 11.77
CA LEU A 344 4.79 -0.18 13.00
C LEU A 344 4.16 -1.04 14.11
N LYS A 345 4.30 -0.61 15.36
CA LYS A 345 3.66 -1.25 16.52
C LYS A 345 2.49 -0.38 17.01
N LEU A 346 1.30 -0.98 17.10
CA LEU A 346 0.10 -0.37 17.67
C LEU A 346 -0.29 -1.11 18.95
N GLU A 347 -0.50 -0.36 20.03
CA GLU A 347 -0.95 -0.86 21.32
C GLU A 347 -2.25 -0.14 21.70
N VAL A 348 -3.15 -0.83 22.40
CA VAL A 348 -4.38 -0.27 22.94
C VAL A 348 -4.49 -0.58 24.42
N THR A 349 -4.84 0.44 25.20
CA THR A 349 -5.24 0.30 26.60
C THR A 349 -6.58 0.97 26.78
N SER A 350 -7.53 0.29 27.39
CA SER A 350 -8.88 0.82 27.57
C SER A 350 -9.52 0.27 28.84
N GLU A 351 -10.33 1.10 29.47
CA GLU A 351 -11.13 0.74 30.65
C GLU A 351 -12.54 1.31 30.50
N ILE A 352 -13.54 0.49 30.73
CA ILE A 352 -14.95 0.89 30.61
C ILE A 352 -15.23 2.11 31.51
N GLY A 353 -15.80 3.15 30.90
CA GLY A 353 -16.16 4.42 31.58
C GLY A 353 -14.99 5.36 31.84
N LYS A 354 -13.73 5.00 31.49
CA LYS A 354 -12.56 5.88 31.59
C LYS A 354 -11.98 6.31 30.26
N GLY A 355 -12.35 5.59 29.19
CA GLY A 355 -11.89 5.87 27.82
C GLY A 355 -10.83 4.90 27.33
N SER A 356 -10.20 5.26 26.20
CA SER A 356 -9.21 4.43 25.52
C SER A 356 -7.97 5.23 25.16
N THR A 357 -6.84 4.55 25.07
CA THR A 357 -5.57 5.10 24.57
C THR A 357 -5.01 4.17 23.51
N PHE A 358 -4.88 4.66 22.29
CA PHE A 358 -4.20 4.00 21.21
C PHE A 358 -2.79 4.59 21.07
N SER A 359 -1.77 3.75 21.16
CA SER A 359 -0.36 4.15 21.12
C SER A 359 0.33 3.55 19.90
N LEU A 360 0.88 4.40 19.05
CA LEU A 360 1.62 4.03 17.84
C LEU A 360 3.10 4.33 18.05
N THR A 361 3.96 3.35 17.78
CA THR A 361 5.41 3.48 17.86
C THR A 361 6.00 3.64 16.46
N VAL A 362 6.58 4.80 16.16
CA VAL A 362 7.13 5.18 14.85
C VAL A 362 8.63 5.39 14.96
N PRO A 363 9.47 4.87 14.04
CA PRO A 363 10.90 5.09 14.06
C PRO A 363 11.25 6.59 14.03
N THR A 364 12.21 7.01 14.87
CA THR A 364 12.70 8.40 14.88
C THR A 364 13.54 8.66 13.62
N SER A 365 13.42 9.84 13.03
CA SER A 365 14.34 10.30 12.00
C SER A 365 15.65 10.78 12.64
N ARG A 366 16.78 10.48 11.99
CA ARG A 366 18.10 10.98 12.38
C ARG A 366 18.42 12.34 11.75
N VAL A 367 17.54 12.83 10.87
CA VAL A 367 17.72 14.10 10.16
C VAL A 367 17.00 15.19 10.95
N SER A 368 17.74 16.25 11.33
CA SER A 368 17.12 17.47 11.84
C SER A 368 16.43 18.18 10.67
N VAL A 369 15.11 18.10 10.60
CA VAL A 369 14.34 18.82 9.59
C VAL A 369 14.29 20.30 9.99
N LEU A 370 15.00 21.12 9.23
CA LEU A 370 14.97 22.58 9.41
C LEU A 370 13.55 23.08 9.12
N ARG A 371 12.99 23.77 10.09
CA ARG A 371 11.65 24.37 10.05
C ARG A 371 11.62 25.51 9.04
N GLU A 372 10.83 25.40 7.97
CA GLU A 372 10.30 26.57 7.29
C GLU A 372 8.95 26.93 7.94
N PRO A 373 8.81 28.10 8.53
CA PRO A 373 7.52 28.56 9.05
C PRO A 373 6.66 29.04 7.90
N ALA A 374 5.59 28.31 7.59
CA ALA A 374 4.53 28.85 6.75
C ALA A 374 3.71 29.87 7.57
N PRO A 375 3.49 31.08 7.07
CA PRO A 375 2.64 32.07 7.75
C PRO A 375 1.17 31.72 7.53
N PHE A 376 0.50 31.31 8.59
CA PHE A 376 -0.96 31.28 8.62
C PHE A 376 -1.49 32.71 8.79
N ALA A 377 -2.20 33.20 7.78
CA ALA A 377 -3.02 34.40 7.90
C ALA A 377 -4.42 33.99 8.39
N ASP A 378 -4.82 34.59 9.48
CA ASP A 378 -6.15 34.52 10.09
C ASP A 378 -7.19 35.18 9.15
N PRO A 379 -8.25 34.49 8.69
CA PRO A 379 -9.25 35.08 7.81
C PRO A 379 -10.39 35.70 8.62
N SER A 380 -10.21 36.89 9.16
CA SER A 380 -11.30 37.73 9.62
C SER A 380 -11.35 39.01 8.80
N ALA A 381 -12.04 38.97 7.66
CA ALA A 381 -12.47 40.17 6.96
C ALA A 381 -13.79 39.93 6.26
N THR A 382 -14.80 40.60 6.72
CA THR A 382 -16.12 40.75 6.14
C THR A 382 -16.04 41.29 4.71
N ALA A 383 -16.43 40.50 3.72
CA ALA A 383 -16.44 40.89 2.32
C ALA A 383 -17.70 41.67 1.96
N GLY A 384 -17.50 42.81 1.32
CA GLY A 384 -18.55 43.58 0.67
C GLY A 384 -19.08 42.81 -0.57
N VAL A 385 -20.41 42.71 -0.67
CA VAL A 385 -21.14 42.02 -1.74
C VAL A 385 -20.94 42.78 -3.05
N SER A 386 -20.21 42.19 -3.99
CA SER A 386 -20.17 42.64 -5.38
C SER A 386 -21.40 42.14 -6.10
N ALA A 387 -22.14 43.04 -6.79
CA ALA A 387 -23.42 42.76 -7.45
C ALA A 387 -23.33 41.90 -8.73
N ARG A 388 -22.15 41.35 -9.07
CA ARG A 388 -21.94 40.54 -10.29
C ARG A 388 -21.94 39.05 -9.94
N ARG A 389 -22.74 38.25 -10.66
CA ARG A 389 -22.73 36.78 -10.55
C ARG A 389 -21.41 36.24 -11.06
N PRO A 390 -20.62 35.53 -10.23
CA PRO A 390 -19.36 34.97 -10.66
C PRO A 390 -19.55 33.96 -11.80
N HIS A 391 -18.63 33.97 -12.78
CA HIS A 391 -18.67 33.09 -13.95
C HIS A 391 -17.70 31.93 -13.75
N VAL A 392 -18.25 30.70 -13.82
CA VAL A 392 -17.54 29.46 -13.58
C VAL A 392 -17.47 28.65 -14.88
N LEU A 393 -16.27 28.18 -15.24
CA LEU A 393 -16.07 27.11 -16.23
C LEU A 393 -16.02 25.77 -15.49
N LEU A 394 -16.98 24.88 -15.80
CA LEU A 394 -17.08 23.54 -15.25
C LEU A 394 -16.65 22.51 -16.29
N VAL A 395 -15.62 21.71 -15.97
CA VAL A 395 -15.08 20.66 -16.84
C VAL A 395 -15.23 19.30 -16.15
N GLU A 396 -16.06 18.46 -16.71
CA GLU A 396 -16.40 17.13 -16.18
C GLU A 396 -16.82 16.23 -17.35
N ASP A 397 -16.24 15.08 -17.52
CA ASP A 397 -16.52 14.16 -18.63
C ASP A 397 -17.85 13.41 -18.44
N ASP A 398 -18.19 13.03 -17.20
CA ASP A 398 -19.48 12.41 -16.90
C ASP A 398 -20.65 13.42 -17.03
N GLN A 399 -21.58 13.11 -17.95
CA GLN A 399 -22.70 13.99 -18.24
C GLN A 399 -23.67 14.19 -17.04
N ALA A 400 -23.87 13.14 -16.22
CA ALA A 400 -24.79 13.20 -15.09
C ALA A 400 -24.20 14.06 -13.97
N VAL A 401 -22.92 13.86 -13.64
CA VAL A 401 -22.18 14.67 -12.65
C VAL A 401 -22.10 16.12 -13.12
N ARG A 402 -21.75 16.37 -14.39
CA ARG A 402 -21.66 17.71 -14.97
C ARG A 402 -22.99 18.47 -14.86
N ARG A 403 -24.11 17.82 -15.22
CA ARG A 403 -25.44 18.43 -15.10
C ARG A 403 -25.84 18.72 -13.65
N ALA A 404 -25.58 17.78 -12.73
CA ALA A 404 -25.89 17.95 -11.31
C ALA A 404 -25.08 19.11 -10.69
N THR A 405 -23.78 19.18 -10.99
CA THR A 405 -22.90 20.26 -10.54
C THR A 405 -23.33 21.60 -11.12
N SER A 406 -23.64 21.66 -12.40
CA SER A 406 -24.14 22.87 -13.06
C SER A 406 -25.43 23.35 -12.45
N MET A 407 -26.38 22.45 -12.15
CA MET A 407 -27.64 22.78 -11.49
C MET A 407 -27.40 23.37 -10.08
N LEU A 408 -26.56 22.73 -9.27
CA LEU A 408 -26.19 23.22 -7.94
C LEU A 408 -25.59 24.63 -8.00
N LEU A 409 -24.64 24.87 -8.90
CA LEU A 409 -23.99 26.17 -9.09
C LEU A 409 -24.96 27.25 -9.53
N LYS A 410 -25.87 26.94 -10.48
CA LYS A 410 -26.91 27.87 -10.93
C LYS A 410 -27.87 28.24 -9.80
N VAL A 411 -28.30 27.27 -8.98
CA VAL A 411 -29.12 27.51 -7.78
C VAL A 411 -28.38 28.38 -6.75
N ALA A 412 -27.04 28.19 -6.62
CA ALA A 412 -26.21 29.01 -5.76
C ALA A 412 -25.89 30.42 -6.32
N GLY A 413 -26.38 30.75 -7.52
CA GLY A 413 -26.26 32.09 -8.10
C GLY A 413 -25.07 32.29 -9.04
N TYR A 414 -24.33 31.23 -9.42
CA TYR A 414 -23.25 31.31 -10.38
C TYR A 414 -23.75 31.30 -11.84
N ARG A 415 -22.99 31.97 -12.72
CA ARG A 415 -23.08 31.75 -14.17
C ARG A 415 -22.19 30.59 -14.54
N VAL A 416 -22.67 29.57 -15.24
CA VAL A 416 -21.93 28.33 -15.53
C VAL A 416 -21.80 28.10 -17.02
N THR A 417 -20.58 27.93 -17.49
CA THR A 417 -20.23 27.40 -18.81
C THR A 417 -19.72 25.96 -18.61
N GLU A 418 -20.18 25.03 -19.44
CA GLU A 418 -19.93 23.59 -19.29
C GLU A 418 -19.00 23.10 -20.41
N ALA A 419 -18.03 22.27 -20.08
CA ALA A 419 -17.17 21.56 -21.02
C ALA A 419 -17.03 20.08 -20.60
N ALA A 420 -16.87 19.17 -21.57
CA ALA A 420 -16.74 17.74 -21.30
C ALA A 420 -15.30 17.23 -21.42
N CYS A 421 -14.37 18.04 -21.98
CA CYS A 421 -12.98 17.66 -22.22
C CYS A 421 -12.10 18.92 -22.35
N LEU A 422 -10.80 18.71 -22.40
CA LEU A 422 -9.79 19.76 -22.51
C LEU A 422 -10.01 20.66 -23.73
N SER A 423 -10.29 20.08 -24.90
CA SER A 423 -10.48 20.84 -26.14
C SER A 423 -11.68 21.79 -26.06
N GLN A 424 -12.80 21.36 -25.49
CA GLN A 424 -13.96 22.20 -25.23
C GLN A 424 -13.66 23.29 -24.19
N ALA A 425 -12.95 22.93 -23.10
CA ALA A 425 -12.57 23.88 -22.07
C ALA A 425 -11.74 25.05 -22.63
N ILE A 426 -10.79 24.76 -23.52
CA ILE A 426 -9.99 25.78 -24.21
C ILE A 426 -10.85 26.65 -25.13
N ALA A 427 -11.78 26.05 -25.88
CA ALA A 427 -12.68 26.79 -26.76
C ALA A 427 -13.57 27.77 -25.97
N GLU A 428 -14.18 27.31 -24.87
CA GLU A 428 -15.01 28.13 -23.99
C GLU A 428 -14.20 29.22 -23.27
N ALA A 429 -12.94 28.92 -22.89
CA ALA A 429 -12.04 29.89 -22.26
C ALA A 429 -11.68 31.04 -23.23
N ARG A 430 -11.52 30.77 -24.53
CA ARG A 430 -11.28 31.78 -25.55
C ARG A 430 -12.47 32.67 -25.80
N GLU A 431 -13.68 32.09 -25.80
CA GLU A 431 -14.93 32.84 -25.99
C GLU A 431 -15.28 33.66 -24.73
N HIS A 432 -14.99 33.14 -23.54
CA HIS A 432 -15.36 33.75 -22.27
C HIS A 432 -14.14 34.18 -21.45
N ARG A 433 -13.42 35.23 -21.89
CA ARG A 433 -12.23 35.74 -21.24
C ARG A 433 -12.43 36.32 -19.82
N THR A 434 -13.67 36.39 -19.33
CA THR A 434 -14.03 36.91 -18.01
C THR A 434 -14.49 35.80 -17.05
N LEU A 435 -13.74 34.68 -17.01
CA LEU A 435 -13.95 33.61 -16.05
C LEU A 435 -13.41 34.01 -14.67
N ASP A 436 -14.20 33.77 -13.62
CA ASP A 436 -13.82 34.02 -12.22
C ASP A 436 -13.26 32.77 -11.54
N LEU A 437 -13.73 31.57 -11.96
CA LEU A 437 -13.38 30.28 -11.38
C LEU A 437 -13.35 29.18 -12.44
N LEU A 438 -12.45 28.22 -12.25
CA LEU A 438 -12.41 26.95 -12.97
C LEU A 438 -12.72 25.81 -12.00
N ILE A 439 -13.61 24.91 -12.37
CA ILE A 439 -13.85 23.66 -11.65
C ILE A 439 -13.60 22.52 -12.63
N THR A 440 -12.73 21.58 -12.27
CA THR A 440 -12.40 20.45 -13.14
C THR A 440 -12.28 19.15 -12.35
N ASP A 441 -12.75 18.04 -12.93
CA ASP A 441 -12.38 16.72 -12.46
C ASP A 441 -10.91 16.46 -12.73
N TYR A 442 -10.27 15.65 -11.90
CA TYR A 442 -8.88 15.24 -12.10
C TYR A 442 -8.73 14.28 -13.29
N HIS A 443 -9.62 13.30 -13.43
CA HIS A 443 -9.64 12.36 -14.54
C HIS A 443 -10.68 12.79 -15.59
N LEU A 444 -10.22 13.11 -16.78
CA LEU A 444 -11.06 13.49 -17.92
C LEU A 444 -10.82 12.50 -19.07
N GLY A 445 -11.59 11.40 -19.06
CA GLY A 445 -11.39 10.31 -20.01
C GLY A 445 -10.12 9.49 -19.75
N SER A 446 -9.49 8.97 -20.82
CA SER A 446 -8.38 8.00 -20.70
C SER A 446 -6.97 8.63 -20.66
N THR A 447 -6.81 9.89 -21.08
CA THR A 447 -5.48 10.49 -21.33
C THR A 447 -5.31 11.90 -20.80
N GLU A 448 -6.40 12.63 -20.51
CA GLU A 448 -6.36 14.03 -20.07
C GLU A 448 -6.55 14.13 -18.57
N THR A 449 -5.84 15.07 -17.92
CA THR A 449 -5.97 15.33 -16.50
C THR A 449 -6.54 16.73 -16.25
N GLY A 450 -7.20 16.93 -15.10
CA GLY A 450 -7.66 18.25 -14.66
C GLY A 450 -6.53 19.27 -14.53
N MET A 451 -5.28 18.81 -14.28
CA MET A 451 -4.12 19.70 -14.25
C MET A 451 -3.75 20.23 -15.64
N ASP A 452 -3.91 19.41 -16.68
CA ASP A 452 -3.72 19.85 -18.06
C ASP A 452 -4.75 20.93 -18.42
N VAL A 453 -6.01 20.75 -17.96
CA VAL A 453 -7.08 21.75 -18.11
C VAL A 453 -6.74 23.04 -17.39
N ILE A 454 -6.34 22.98 -16.11
CA ILE A 454 -5.96 24.16 -15.32
C ILE A 454 -4.84 24.94 -16.03
N THR A 455 -3.81 24.22 -16.47
CA THR A 455 -2.66 24.82 -17.14
C THR A 455 -3.08 25.50 -18.46
N ALA A 456 -3.86 24.81 -19.29
CA ALA A 456 -4.29 25.32 -20.58
C ALA A 456 -5.27 26.51 -20.46
N VAL A 457 -6.25 26.42 -19.57
CA VAL A 457 -7.23 27.50 -19.36
C VAL A 457 -6.58 28.73 -18.75
N ARG A 458 -5.63 28.57 -17.82
CA ARG A 458 -4.84 29.69 -17.27
C ARG A 458 -4.02 30.40 -18.34
N ALA A 459 -3.48 29.69 -19.30
CA ALA A 459 -2.73 30.29 -20.42
C ALA A 459 -3.64 31.15 -21.32
N GLU A 460 -4.93 30.83 -21.45
CA GLU A 460 -5.88 31.56 -22.30
C GLU A 460 -6.57 32.72 -21.56
N VAL A 461 -6.81 32.60 -20.26
CA VAL A 461 -7.60 33.59 -19.47
C VAL A 461 -6.70 34.44 -18.56
N SER A 462 -6.11 33.83 -17.56
CA SER A 462 -5.19 34.49 -16.60
C SER A 462 -4.39 33.44 -15.83
N PRO A 463 -3.10 33.64 -15.60
CA PRO A 463 -2.26 32.78 -14.73
C PRO A 463 -2.78 32.67 -13.30
N ASP A 464 -3.49 33.71 -12.83
CA ASP A 464 -4.01 33.79 -11.46
C ASP A 464 -5.45 33.24 -11.35
N LEU A 465 -6.02 32.63 -12.42
CA LEU A 465 -7.36 32.05 -12.38
C LEU A 465 -7.44 30.98 -11.30
N LYS A 466 -8.41 31.15 -10.41
CA LYS A 466 -8.66 30.24 -9.31
C LYS A 466 -9.29 28.94 -9.79
N ALA A 467 -8.80 27.82 -9.28
CA ALA A 467 -9.25 26.50 -9.69
C ALA A 467 -9.64 25.62 -8.51
N LEU A 468 -10.73 24.88 -8.66
CA LEU A 468 -11.11 23.75 -7.80
C LEU A 468 -10.93 22.46 -8.59
N LEU A 469 -10.00 21.63 -8.16
CA LEU A 469 -9.76 20.31 -8.70
C LEU A 469 -10.51 19.28 -7.87
N VAL A 470 -11.42 18.55 -8.47
CA VAL A 470 -12.22 17.53 -7.79
C VAL A 470 -11.67 16.15 -8.16
N THR A 471 -11.39 15.29 -7.19
CA THR A 471 -10.78 13.99 -7.46
C THR A 471 -11.38 12.87 -6.63
N GLY A 472 -11.49 11.69 -7.22
CA GLY A 472 -11.78 10.45 -6.50
C GLY A 472 -10.52 9.74 -6.02
N ASP A 473 -9.33 10.23 -6.39
CA ASP A 473 -8.04 9.63 -6.02
C ASP A 473 -7.47 10.35 -4.79
N THR A 474 -7.18 9.58 -3.75
CA THR A 474 -6.57 10.05 -2.49
C THR A 474 -5.07 9.77 -2.44
N SER A 475 -4.45 9.41 -3.57
CA SER A 475 -3.02 9.10 -3.65
C SER A 475 -2.14 10.31 -3.36
N SER A 476 -0.90 10.06 -2.94
CA SER A 476 0.13 11.07 -2.68
C SER A 476 0.42 11.96 -3.91
N ALA A 477 0.25 11.41 -5.12
CA ALA A 477 0.45 12.17 -6.36
C ALA A 477 -0.45 13.39 -6.48
N VAL A 478 -1.70 13.31 -5.97
CA VAL A 478 -2.64 14.44 -5.97
C VAL A 478 -2.33 15.44 -4.86
N LYS A 479 -1.81 14.97 -3.71
CA LYS A 479 -1.45 15.84 -2.58
C LYS A 479 -0.24 16.72 -2.84
N HIS A 480 0.70 16.29 -3.68
CA HIS A 480 1.83 17.12 -4.09
C HIS A 480 1.45 18.30 -5.01
N LEU A 481 0.21 18.33 -5.52
CA LEU A 481 -0.31 19.42 -6.33
C LEU A 481 -0.80 20.65 -5.50
N GLU A 482 -0.83 20.55 -4.17
CA GLU A 482 -1.34 21.60 -3.28
C GLU A 482 -0.43 22.85 -3.15
N HIS A 483 0.68 22.91 -3.85
CA HIS A 483 1.60 24.05 -3.73
C HIS A 483 1.21 25.30 -4.55
N ASP A 484 0.08 25.26 -5.26
CA ASP A 484 -0.43 26.46 -5.95
C ASP A 484 -1.48 27.17 -5.08
N ALA A 485 -1.18 28.40 -4.67
CA ALA A 485 -2.07 29.24 -3.85
C ALA A 485 -3.47 29.47 -4.48
N ASN A 486 -3.58 29.36 -5.81
CA ASN A 486 -4.79 29.56 -6.57
C ASN A 486 -5.52 28.25 -6.92
N THR A 487 -5.05 27.10 -6.46
CA THR A 487 -5.70 25.80 -6.66
C THR A 487 -6.09 25.18 -5.32
N ARG A 488 -7.32 24.68 -5.24
CA ARG A 488 -7.79 23.85 -4.13
C ARG A 488 -8.20 22.48 -4.65
N ILE A 489 -8.02 21.47 -3.81
CA ILE A 489 -8.35 20.08 -4.13
C ILE A 489 -9.50 19.62 -3.25
N ALA A 490 -10.49 18.93 -3.84
CA ALA A 490 -11.61 18.35 -3.16
C ALA A 490 -11.76 16.86 -3.50
N SER A 491 -12.09 16.03 -2.51
CA SER A 491 -12.27 14.58 -2.72
C SER A 491 -13.72 14.22 -3.03
N LYS A 492 -13.95 13.37 -4.05
CA LYS A 492 -15.26 12.76 -4.32
C LYS A 492 -15.54 11.57 -3.36
N PRO A 493 -16.76 11.38 -2.87
CA PRO A 493 -17.93 12.23 -3.06
C PRO A 493 -17.89 13.47 -2.14
N ILE A 494 -18.15 14.65 -2.70
CA ILE A 494 -18.25 15.91 -1.97
C ILE A 494 -19.72 16.30 -1.82
N ASN A 495 -20.12 16.72 -0.62
CA ASN A 495 -21.47 17.24 -0.42
C ASN A 495 -21.62 18.68 -0.91
N ALA A 496 -22.87 19.09 -1.20
CA ALA A 496 -23.16 20.39 -1.80
C ALA A 496 -22.71 21.59 -0.94
N ASP A 497 -22.82 21.49 0.39
CA ASP A 497 -22.45 22.60 1.28
C ASP A 497 -20.92 22.76 1.38
N GLU A 498 -20.18 21.67 1.46
CA GLU A 498 -18.72 21.68 1.44
C GLU A 498 -18.18 22.18 0.11
N PHE A 499 -18.78 21.72 -1.00
CA PHE A 499 -18.41 22.15 -2.34
C PHE A 499 -18.56 23.68 -2.50
N LEU A 500 -19.69 24.24 -2.11
CA LEU A 500 -19.94 25.66 -2.21
C LEU A 500 -19.06 26.48 -1.25
N ARG A 501 -18.82 26.00 -0.02
CA ARG A 501 -17.91 26.63 0.92
C ARG A 501 -16.48 26.73 0.37
N LEU A 502 -15.97 25.68 -0.30
CA LEU A 502 -14.65 25.72 -0.94
C LEU A 502 -14.58 26.79 -2.04
N LEU A 503 -15.65 26.97 -2.80
CA LEU A 503 -15.73 28.04 -3.82
C LEU A 503 -15.76 29.44 -3.18
N GLU A 504 -16.47 29.63 -2.08
CA GLU A 504 -16.49 30.89 -1.33
C GLU A 504 -15.09 31.24 -0.77
N VAL A 505 -14.39 30.27 -0.19
CA VAL A 505 -13.02 30.46 0.30
C VAL A 505 -12.07 30.82 -0.84
N LEU A 506 -12.17 30.15 -2.00
CA LEU A 506 -11.38 30.49 -3.18
C LEU A 506 -11.64 31.93 -3.64
N GLN A 507 -12.88 32.38 -3.62
CA GLN A 507 -13.22 33.76 -4.01
C GLN A 507 -12.71 34.80 -3.02
N SER A 508 -12.79 34.53 -1.72
CA SER A 508 -12.39 35.49 -0.65
C SER A 508 -10.89 35.76 -0.62
N SER A 509 -10.05 34.84 -1.08
CA SER A 509 -8.57 34.99 -1.12
C SER A 509 -8.06 36.02 -2.15
N ALA A 510 -8.92 36.85 -2.75
CA ALA A 510 -8.60 37.76 -3.86
C ALA A 510 -8.03 39.13 -3.44
N GLN A 511 -7.81 39.44 -2.14
CA GLN A 511 -7.43 40.78 -1.66
C GLN A 511 -6.14 40.80 -0.83
N THR A 512 -5.07 40.12 -1.23
CA THR A 512 -3.76 40.37 -0.66
C THR A 512 -2.88 41.13 -1.67
N PRO A 513 -2.34 42.33 -1.37
CA PRO A 513 -1.52 43.08 -2.29
C PRO A 513 -0.19 42.35 -2.54
N ARG A 514 0.29 42.42 -3.76
CA ARG A 514 1.58 41.90 -4.23
C ARG A 514 2.72 42.29 -3.29
N VAL A 515 3.29 41.34 -2.58
CA VAL A 515 4.63 41.46 -2.04
C VAL A 515 5.59 41.00 -3.15
N THR A 516 6.39 41.94 -3.63
CA THR A 516 7.46 41.71 -4.61
C THR A 516 8.42 40.64 -4.10
N GLN A 517 8.56 39.56 -4.84
CA GLN A 517 9.52 38.48 -4.58
C GLN A 517 10.96 39.02 -4.65
N PRO A 518 11.84 38.66 -3.71
CA PRO A 518 13.27 38.79 -3.91
C PRO A 518 13.76 37.65 -4.82
N SER A 519 14.52 38.00 -5.84
CA SER A 519 15.15 37.12 -6.82
C SER A 519 16.06 36.08 -6.14
N TYR A 520 15.73 34.81 -6.30
CA TYR A 520 16.58 33.70 -5.86
C TYR A 520 17.71 33.46 -6.86
N HIS A 521 18.95 33.61 -6.42
CA HIS A 521 20.14 33.04 -7.06
C HIS A 521 20.37 31.61 -6.53
N PRO A 522 20.69 30.62 -7.37
CA PRO A 522 20.96 29.27 -6.91
C PRO A 522 22.33 29.19 -6.23
N LEU A 523 22.35 28.87 -4.95
CA LEU A 523 23.57 28.56 -4.21
C LEU A 523 24.15 27.21 -4.65
N ARG A 524 25.39 27.25 -5.12
CA ARG A 524 26.25 26.11 -5.44
C ARG A 524 26.50 25.26 -4.19
N ILE A 525 26.21 23.98 -4.29
CA ILE A 525 26.56 22.97 -3.27
C ILE A 525 28.10 22.82 -3.26
N PHE A 526 28.75 23.22 -2.19
CA PHE A 526 30.13 22.82 -1.88
C PHE A 526 30.12 21.49 -1.13
N ALA A 527 30.61 20.44 -1.77
CA ALA A 527 30.91 19.18 -1.13
C ALA A 527 32.19 19.35 -0.29
N ALA A 528 32.06 19.32 1.01
CA ALA A 528 33.21 19.20 1.92
C ALA A 528 33.66 17.73 1.97
N ARG A 529 34.78 17.41 1.35
CA ARG A 529 35.61 16.24 1.68
C ARG A 529 36.35 16.57 2.96
N SER A 530 36.21 15.73 3.97
CA SER A 530 37.10 15.69 5.14
C SER A 530 37.75 14.32 5.25
N LEU A 531 38.97 14.42 5.49
CA LEU A 531 40.03 13.53 5.98
C LEU A 531 39.57 12.50 7.03
#